data_8fa3356bca224cc09354fee23b701931
#
_entry.id   8fa3356bca224cc09354fee23b701931
#
_cell.length_a   1.000
_cell.length_b   1.000
_cell.length_c   1.000
_cell.angle_alpha   90.00
_cell.angle_beta   90.00
_cell.angle_gamma   90.00
#
_symmetry.space_group_name_H-M   'P 1'
#
loop_
_entity.id
_entity.type
_entity.pdbx_description
1 polymer ?
#
loop_
_entity_poly.entity_id
_entity_poly.type
_entity_poly.pdbx_seq_one_letter_code
_entity_poly.pdbx_strand_id
1 'polypeptide(L)'
;MNKYLLILFAIFGATNLFGQDRNSDTTFVISMQSFCFQTKDVNADQVTLTIFRNSEIIKTDTLDAGGLSNLQFPDFDNDGNKDIILTYLGNNFTYYLYLFDKTNNEFKFVNGFDRFPEAKQLKTNPKYYYSYHRAGCADMNWVSDLFYIDNFKSIHIGRIYGQGCDFEDKENPQVIEIFKITDNKKENGKLIEKLPYLKNIPDFGNKWDYIEKYWNANYGKFN
;
A
#
# COMPACT_ATOMS: atom_id res chain seq x y z
N MET A 1 0.66 -68.13 -20.27
CA MET A 1 1.16 -67.25 -19.16
C MET A 1 1.76 -66.01 -19.77
N ASN A 2 0.93 -64.98 -19.90
CA ASN A 2 1.36 -63.71 -20.44
C ASN A 2 1.75 -62.72 -19.28
N LYS A 3 3.03 -62.36 -19.27
CA LYS A 3 3.55 -61.36 -18.35
C LYS A 3 3.38 -59.99 -19.02
N TYR A 4 2.46 -59.16 -18.52
CA TYR A 4 2.37 -57.74 -18.89
C TYR A 4 3.41 -56.95 -18.10
N LEU A 5 4.36 -56.37 -18.82
CA LEU A 5 5.35 -55.44 -18.30
C LEU A 5 4.70 -54.05 -18.26
N LEU A 6 4.38 -53.58 -17.06
CA LEU A 6 3.91 -52.20 -16.84
C LEU A 6 5.12 -51.26 -16.86
N ILE A 7 5.25 -50.46 -17.93
CA ILE A 7 6.21 -49.38 -18.02
C ILE A 7 5.55 -48.14 -17.40
N LEU A 8 6.01 -47.76 -16.20
CA LEU A 8 5.64 -46.50 -15.56
C LEU A 8 6.41 -45.37 -16.25
N PHE A 9 5.75 -44.58 -17.06
CA PHE A 9 6.29 -43.28 -17.52
C PHE A 9 6.18 -42.27 -16.38
N ALA A 10 7.31 -41.96 -15.74
CA ALA A 10 7.42 -40.80 -14.87
C ALA A 10 7.47 -39.56 -15.75
N ILE A 11 6.36 -38.85 -15.85
CA ILE A 11 6.31 -37.54 -16.46
C ILE A 11 6.95 -36.58 -15.44
N PHE A 12 8.22 -36.27 -15.63
CA PHE A 12 8.85 -35.11 -15.00
C PHE A 12 8.22 -33.86 -15.60
N GLY A 13 7.20 -33.33 -14.95
CA GLY A 13 6.70 -31.99 -15.22
C GLY A 13 7.80 -31.00 -14.88
N ALA A 14 8.49 -30.48 -15.89
CA ALA A 14 9.29 -29.28 -15.75
C ALA A 14 8.34 -28.17 -15.33
N THR A 15 8.33 -27.83 -14.04
CA THR A 15 7.75 -26.58 -13.57
C THR A 15 8.63 -25.46 -14.13
N ASN A 16 8.20 -24.88 -15.25
CA ASN A 16 8.71 -23.61 -15.67
C ASN A 16 8.44 -22.63 -14.52
N LEU A 17 9.47 -22.27 -13.78
CA LEU A 17 9.50 -21.07 -12.97
C LEU A 17 9.36 -19.91 -13.98
N PHE A 18 8.13 -19.54 -14.27
CA PHE A 18 7.85 -18.31 -15.00
C PHE A 18 8.36 -17.17 -14.13
N GLY A 19 9.52 -16.64 -14.47
CA GLY A 19 9.86 -15.29 -14.09
C GLY A 19 8.70 -14.43 -14.55
N GLN A 20 8.11 -13.70 -13.62
CA GLN A 20 6.97 -12.84 -13.91
C GLN A 20 7.44 -11.83 -14.97
N ASP A 21 6.88 -11.90 -16.18
CA ASP A 21 7.20 -10.95 -17.23
C ASP A 21 6.75 -9.57 -16.77
N ARG A 22 7.69 -8.70 -16.43
CA ARG A 22 7.45 -7.33 -15.95
C ARG A 22 7.17 -6.35 -17.09
N ASN A 23 7.26 -6.84 -18.33
CA ASN A 23 6.90 -6.07 -19.48
C ASN A 23 5.36 -6.02 -19.56
N SER A 24 4.79 -4.88 -19.31
CA SER A 24 3.35 -4.66 -19.42
C SER A 24 3.06 -3.39 -20.21
N ASP A 25 1.93 -3.38 -20.88
CA ASP A 25 1.42 -2.26 -21.65
C ASP A 25 -0.05 -2.07 -21.32
N THR A 26 -0.42 -0.89 -20.83
CA THR A 26 -1.80 -0.55 -20.48
C THR A 26 -2.15 0.83 -20.99
N THR A 27 -3.29 0.94 -21.67
CA THR A 27 -3.76 2.19 -22.24
C THR A 27 -5.15 2.54 -21.72
N PHE A 28 -5.36 3.81 -21.38
CA PHE A 28 -6.67 4.35 -21.07
C PHE A 28 -6.78 5.84 -21.46
N VAL A 29 -7.99 6.38 -21.43
CA VAL A 29 -8.28 7.76 -21.83
C VAL A 29 -8.65 8.59 -20.62
N ILE A 30 -7.99 9.76 -20.46
CA ILE A 30 -8.35 10.79 -19.49
C ILE A 30 -8.54 12.09 -20.27
N SER A 31 -9.67 12.78 -20.08
CA SER A 31 -9.95 14.07 -20.70
C SER A 31 -9.70 14.08 -22.23
N MET A 32 -10.17 13.05 -22.93
CA MET A 32 -9.99 12.83 -24.38
C MET A 32 -8.54 12.64 -24.86
N GLN A 33 -7.58 12.45 -23.94
CA GLN A 33 -6.20 12.12 -24.27
C GLN A 33 -5.92 10.66 -23.95
N SER A 34 -5.21 9.98 -24.84
CA SER A 34 -4.77 8.60 -24.63
C SER A 34 -3.49 8.59 -23.83
N PHE A 35 -3.50 7.86 -22.71
CA PHE A 35 -2.30 7.59 -21.90
C PHE A 35 -1.95 6.11 -22.05
N CYS A 36 -0.69 5.82 -22.38
CA CYS A 36 -0.14 4.48 -22.41
C CYS A 36 0.98 4.38 -21.38
N PHE A 37 0.98 3.28 -20.63
CA PHE A 37 1.93 2.99 -19.55
C PHE A 37 2.68 1.72 -19.93
N GLN A 38 3.98 1.83 -20.08
CA GLN A 38 4.83 0.70 -20.42
C GLN A 38 5.85 0.48 -19.33
N THR A 39 5.94 -0.77 -18.86
CA THR A 39 7.07 -1.21 -18.04
C THR A 39 7.99 -2.07 -18.90
N LYS A 40 9.30 -1.86 -18.77
CA LYS A 40 10.32 -2.61 -19.48
C LYS A 40 11.52 -2.90 -18.58
N ASP A 41 11.91 -4.17 -18.51
CA ASP A 41 13.12 -4.57 -17.81
C ASP A 41 14.35 -3.91 -18.44
N VAL A 42 15.17 -3.26 -17.62
CA VAL A 42 16.47 -2.72 -17.99
C VAL A 42 17.55 -3.74 -17.69
N ASN A 43 17.49 -4.34 -16.51
CA ASN A 43 18.36 -5.40 -16.02
C ASN A 43 17.66 -6.15 -14.86
N ALA A 44 18.39 -7.03 -14.16
CA ALA A 44 17.83 -7.81 -13.04
C ALA A 44 17.27 -6.93 -11.89
N ASP A 45 17.88 -5.75 -11.69
CA ASP A 45 17.59 -4.89 -10.55
C ASP A 45 16.73 -3.66 -10.90
N GLN A 46 16.50 -3.40 -12.19
CA GLN A 46 15.86 -2.18 -12.65
C GLN A 46 14.83 -2.42 -13.74
N VAL A 47 13.71 -1.72 -13.62
CA VAL A 47 12.64 -1.61 -14.62
C VAL A 47 12.35 -0.14 -14.91
N THR A 48 12.07 0.21 -16.16
CA THR A 48 11.56 1.54 -16.49
C THR A 48 10.03 1.53 -16.50
N LEU A 49 9.43 2.59 -15.98
CA LEU A 49 8.04 2.97 -16.22
C LEU A 49 8.05 4.16 -17.18
N THR A 50 7.56 3.97 -18.39
CA THR A 50 7.41 5.04 -19.38
C THR A 50 5.94 5.38 -19.57
N ILE A 51 5.62 6.66 -19.48
CA ILE A 51 4.28 7.19 -19.63
C ILE A 51 4.23 7.98 -20.96
N PHE A 52 3.33 7.58 -21.82
CA PHE A 52 3.04 8.27 -23.08
C PHE A 52 1.71 9.00 -22.97
N ARG A 53 1.62 10.14 -23.64
CA ARG A 53 0.37 10.87 -23.88
C ARG A 53 0.24 11.11 -25.39
N ASN A 54 -0.85 10.60 -25.98
CA ASN A 54 -1.06 10.66 -27.43
C ASN A 54 0.16 10.21 -28.26
N SER A 55 0.83 9.13 -27.81
CA SER A 55 2.06 8.55 -28.38
C SER A 55 3.35 9.35 -28.14
N GLU A 56 3.33 10.46 -27.44
CA GLU A 56 4.52 11.20 -27.02
C GLU A 56 4.94 10.79 -25.59
N ILE A 57 6.23 10.55 -25.38
CA ILE A 57 6.77 10.28 -24.05
C ILE A 57 6.68 11.54 -23.21
N ILE A 58 5.94 11.49 -22.11
CA ILE A 58 5.83 12.62 -21.16
C ILE A 58 6.63 12.37 -19.88
N LYS A 59 6.92 11.09 -19.55
CA LYS A 59 7.68 10.72 -18.36
C LYS A 59 8.35 9.37 -18.55
N THR A 60 9.54 9.24 -17.96
CA THR A 60 10.21 7.95 -17.79
C THR A 60 10.86 7.94 -16.41
N ASP A 61 10.47 6.98 -15.56
CA ASP A 61 11.06 6.74 -14.25
C ASP A 61 11.79 5.40 -14.26
N THR A 62 12.96 5.34 -13.62
CA THR A 62 13.66 4.09 -13.36
C THR A 62 13.28 3.63 -11.97
N LEU A 63 12.76 2.42 -11.87
CA LEU A 63 12.24 1.81 -10.66
C LEU A 63 13.13 0.63 -10.26
N ASP A 64 13.17 0.32 -8.96
CA ASP A 64 13.71 -0.94 -8.48
C ASP A 64 12.83 -2.11 -8.97
N ALA A 65 13.45 -3.11 -9.56
CA ALA A 65 12.76 -4.32 -10.01
C ALA A 65 12.56 -5.32 -8.87
N GLY A 66 13.35 -5.20 -7.79
CA GLY A 66 13.29 -6.09 -6.65
C GLY A 66 11.98 -5.99 -5.89
N GLY A 67 11.14 -7.03 -5.98
CA GLY A 67 9.85 -7.07 -5.30
C GLY A 67 8.70 -6.33 -6.00
N LEU A 68 8.90 -5.64 -7.11
CA LEU A 68 7.80 -5.06 -7.89
C LEU A 68 6.88 -6.18 -8.38
N SER A 69 5.63 -6.16 -7.94
CA SER A 69 4.68 -7.25 -8.18
C SER A 69 3.47 -6.83 -8.98
N ASN A 70 3.08 -5.56 -8.91
CA ASN A 70 1.84 -5.12 -9.54
C ASN A 70 1.86 -3.64 -9.90
N LEU A 71 1.18 -3.31 -10.99
CA LEU A 71 0.87 -1.97 -11.46
C LEU A 71 -0.64 -1.85 -11.59
N GLN A 72 -1.25 -0.91 -10.87
CA GLN A 72 -2.69 -0.71 -10.83
C GLN A 72 -3.06 0.73 -11.21
N PHE A 73 -4.28 0.90 -11.73
CA PHE A 73 -4.79 2.19 -12.18
C PHE A 73 -6.16 2.52 -11.52
N PRO A 74 -6.21 2.68 -10.20
CA PRO A 74 -7.43 3.13 -9.52
C PRO A 74 -7.68 4.63 -9.75
N ASP A 75 -8.87 5.08 -9.36
CA ASP A 75 -9.15 6.47 -9.03
C ASP A 75 -8.94 6.57 -7.50
N PHE A 76 -7.71 6.88 -7.09
CA PHE A 76 -7.30 6.76 -5.69
C PHE A 76 -7.89 7.87 -4.81
N ASP A 77 -7.92 9.09 -5.32
CA ASP A 77 -8.41 10.26 -4.59
C ASP A 77 -9.89 10.60 -4.88
N ASN A 78 -10.57 9.75 -5.69
CA ASN A 78 -11.96 9.89 -6.13
C ASN A 78 -12.22 11.21 -6.88
N ASP A 79 -11.26 11.65 -7.67
CA ASP A 79 -11.35 12.85 -8.50
C ASP A 79 -11.93 12.59 -9.90
N GLY A 80 -12.21 11.33 -10.22
CA GLY A 80 -12.74 10.85 -11.49
C GLY A 80 -11.68 10.50 -12.53
N ASN A 81 -10.39 10.63 -12.21
CA ASN A 81 -9.29 10.21 -13.08
C ASN A 81 -8.60 8.97 -12.56
N LYS A 82 -7.84 8.32 -13.45
CA LYS A 82 -7.00 7.20 -13.08
C LYS A 82 -5.66 7.71 -12.53
N ASP A 83 -5.25 7.08 -11.43
CA ASP A 83 -3.94 7.24 -10.81
C ASP A 83 -3.10 5.99 -11.02
N ILE A 84 -1.85 5.99 -10.56
CA ILE A 84 -0.97 4.83 -10.69
C ILE A 84 -0.53 4.38 -9.32
N ILE A 85 -0.72 3.10 -9.00
CA ILE A 85 -0.16 2.46 -7.82
C ILE A 85 0.80 1.36 -8.24
N LEU A 86 2.05 1.47 -7.80
CA LEU A 86 3.06 0.41 -7.87
C LEU A 86 3.07 -0.32 -6.54
N THR A 87 2.99 -1.65 -6.57
CA THR A 87 3.02 -2.50 -5.37
C THR A 87 4.30 -3.31 -5.33
N TYR A 88 5.00 -3.23 -4.21
CA TYR A 88 6.20 -4.01 -3.92
C TYR A 88 5.92 -5.02 -2.82
N LEU A 89 6.36 -6.26 -3.05
CA LEU A 89 6.25 -7.34 -2.06
C LEU A 89 7.29 -7.18 -0.96
N GLY A 90 6.87 -7.49 0.26
CA GLY A 90 7.70 -7.50 1.46
C GLY A 90 6.94 -8.12 2.62
N ASN A 91 7.47 -8.06 3.83
CA ASN A 91 6.73 -8.44 5.05
C ASN A 91 5.47 -7.59 5.23
N ASN A 92 5.59 -6.30 4.92
CA ASN A 92 4.49 -5.41 4.59
C ASN A 92 4.63 -5.03 3.12
N PHE A 93 3.52 -4.91 2.41
CA PHE A 93 3.56 -4.37 1.07
C PHE A 93 3.95 -2.89 1.12
N THR A 94 4.76 -2.46 0.15
CA THR A 94 5.08 -1.05 -0.04
C THR A 94 4.38 -0.56 -1.30
N TYR A 95 3.81 0.63 -1.24
CA TYR A 95 3.07 1.22 -2.34
C TYR A 95 3.66 2.56 -2.72
N TYR A 96 3.86 2.78 -4.01
CA TYR A 96 4.18 4.09 -4.57
C TYR A 96 3.00 4.58 -5.37
N LEU A 97 2.65 5.86 -5.19
CA LEU A 97 1.50 6.49 -5.80
C LEU A 97 1.92 7.63 -6.72
N TYR A 98 1.32 7.67 -7.91
CA TYR A 98 1.30 8.84 -8.77
C TYR A 98 -0.14 9.28 -8.94
N LEU A 99 -0.45 10.51 -8.58
CA LEU A 99 -1.75 11.13 -8.84
C LEU A 99 -1.75 11.86 -10.17
N PHE A 100 -2.89 11.86 -10.83
CA PHE A 100 -3.08 12.63 -12.04
C PHE A 100 -3.31 14.11 -11.71
N ASP A 101 -2.37 14.97 -12.12
CA ASP A 101 -2.49 16.43 -11.99
C ASP A 101 -3.30 16.98 -13.18
N LYS A 102 -4.58 17.29 -12.95
CA LYS A 102 -5.49 17.87 -13.94
C LYS A 102 -5.00 19.20 -14.50
N THR A 103 -4.28 19.99 -13.69
CA THR A 103 -3.82 21.32 -14.08
C THR A 103 -2.72 21.23 -15.12
N ASN A 104 -1.77 20.32 -14.93
CA ASN A 104 -0.63 20.14 -15.81
C ASN A 104 -0.81 18.96 -16.79
N ASN A 105 -1.89 18.18 -16.59
CA ASN A 105 -2.22 17.00 -17.40
C ASN A 105 -1.08 15.96 -17.44
N GLU A 106 -0.56 15.65 -16.25
CA GLU A 106 0.57 14.73 -16.04
C GLU A 106 0.41 13.92 -14.75
N PHE A 107 1.17 12.82 -14.62
CA PHE A 107 1.22 12.02 -13.40
C PHE A 107 2.34 12.50 -12.48
N LYS A 108 2.01 12.89 -11.26
CA LYS A 108 2.95 13.34 -10.25
C LYS A 108 3.12 12.32 -9.13
N PHE A 109 4.37 11.98 -8.86
CA PHE A 109 4.73 11.12 -7.75
C PHE A 109 4.37 11.74 -6.41
N VAL A 110 3.73 10.97 -5.53
CA VAL A 110 3.35 11.41 -4.18
C VAL A 110 4.46 11.04 -3.19
N ASN A 111 5.23 12.05 -2.79
CA ASN A 111 6.35 11.86 -1.87
C ASN A 111 5.91 11.36 -0.50
N GLY A 112 6.55 10.29 0.00
CA GLY A 112 6.31 9.72 1.32
C GLY A 112 5.04 8.86 1.43
N PHE A 113 4.41 8.51 0.30
CA PHE A 113 3.25 7.61 0.29
C PHE A 113 3.63 6.17 0.64
N ASP A 114 4.84 5.75 0.33
CA ASP A 114 5.43 4.45 0.65
C ASP A 114 5.38 4.08 2.14
N ARG A 115 5.23 5.07 3.01
CA ARG A 115 5.08 4.91 4.47
C ARG A 115 3.67 4.46 4.89
N PHE A 116 2.69 4.49 4.01
CA PHE A 116 1.27 4.29 4.32
C PHE A 116 0.68 3.14 3.51
N PRO A 117 1.09 1.88 3.80
CA PRO A 117 0.59 0.72 3.07
C PRO A 117 -0.92 0.53 3.30
N GLU A 118 -1.56 -0.12 2.34
CA GLU A 118 -3.00 -0.41 2.36
C GLU A 118 -3.89 0.82 2.64
N ALA A 119 -3.47 1.98 2.16
CA ALA A 119 -4.15 3.25 2.40
C ALA A 119 -5.60 3.24 1.88
N LYS A 120 -6.51 3.75 2.71
CA LYS A 120 -7.93 3.91 2.40
C LYS A 120 -8.38 5.32 2.74
N GLN A 121 -9.24 5.89 1.89
CA GLN A 121 -9.85 7.19 2.14
C GLN A 121 -10.89 7.12 3.27
N LEU A 122 -10.98 8.15 4.13
CA LEU A 122 -12.02 8.24 5.14
C LEU A 122 -13.39 8.44 4.49
N LYS A 123 -14.39 7.71 4.94
CA LYS A 123 -15.78 7.85 4.48
C LYS A 123 -16.42 9.17 4.92
N THR A 124 -16.01 9.69 6.08
CA THR A 124 -16.56 10.92 6.68
C THR A 124 -15.89 12.19 6.20
N ASN A 125 -14.66 12.09 5.68
CA ASN A 125 -13.94 13.23 5.11
C ASN A 125 -12.90 12.75 4.07
N PRO A 126 -13.20 12.88 2.77
CA PRO A 126 -12.36 12.37 1.70
C PRO A 126 -10.99 13.06 1.56
N LYS A 127 -10.73 14.14 2.30
CA LYS A 127 -9.41 14.75 2.37
C LYS A 127 -8.37 13.84 3.04
N TYR A 128 -8.81 12.96 3.95
CA TYR A 128 -7.94 12.17 4.79
C TYR A 128 -7.95 10.71 4.40
N TYR A 129 -6.82 10.05 4.66
CA TYR A 129 -6.58 8.63 4.43
C TYR A 129 -6.05 7.99 5.70
N TYR A 130 -6.31 6.70 5.88
CA TYR A 130 -5.67 5.89 6.90
C TYR A 130 -5.02 4.67 6.28
N SER A 131 -3.91 4.24 6.86
CA SER A 131 -3.16 3.06 6.43
C SER A 131 -3.24 1.93 7.44
N TYR A 132 -2.70 0.80 7.08
CA TYR A 132 -2.50 -0.33 7.97
C TYR A 132 -1.21 -1.05 7.63
N HIS A 133 -0.44 -1.45 8.65
CA HIS A 133 0.63 -2.41 8.49
C HIS A 133 0.84 -3.25 9.75
N ARG A 134 1.41 -4.43 9.54
CA ARG A 134 1.77 -5.37 10.60
C ARG A 134 2.97 -4.84 11.36
N ALA A 135 2.95 -5.00 12.69
CA ALA A 135 4.02 -4.54 13.58
C ALA A 135 4.58 -5.66 14.48
N GLY A 136 4.51 -6.90 14.01
CA GLY A 136 5.04 -8.07 14.71
C GLY A 136 4.00 -8.97 15.36
N CYS A 137 4.48 -9.99 16.10
CA CYS A 137 3.68 -10.96 16.82
C CYS A 137 2.57 -11.60 15.96
N ALA A 138 2.94 -12.16 14.79
CA ALA A 138 2.01 -12.77 13.85
C ALA A 138 0.77 -11.90 13.53
N ASP A 139 1.00 -10.57 13.40
CA ASP A 139 -0.03 -9.57 13.10
C ASP A 139 -0.99 -9.22 14.28
N MET A 140 -0.66 -9.68 15.51
CA MET A 140 -1.36 -9.23 16.71
C MET A 140 -0.96 -7.79 17.08
N ASN A 141 0.29 -7.40 16.80
CA ASN A 141 0.73 -6.01 16.86
C ASN A 141 0.61 -5.37 15.47
N TRP A 142 0.08 -4.16 15.44
CA TRP A 142 -0.20 -3.45 14.19
C TRP A 142 -0.13 -1.94 14.36
N VAL A 143 0.02 -1.24 13.26
CA VAL A 143 -0.01 0.23 13.19
C VAL A 143 -1.02 0.67 12.15
N SER A 144 -1.71 1.75 12.45
CA SER A 144 -2.54 2.48 11.49
C SER A 144 -2.24 3.96 11.57
N ASP A 145 -1.92 4.57 10.46
CA ASP A 145 -1.54 5.98 10.37
C ASP A 145 -2.63 6.80 9.68
N LEU A 146 -2.91 7.98 10.21
CA LEU A 146 -3.79 8.98 9.60
C LEU A 146 -2.93 10.01 8.87
N PHE A 147 -3.25 10.30 7.62
CA PHE A 147 -2.53 11.26 6.80
C PHE A 147 -3.46 11.95 5.78
N TYR A 148 -2.95 12.97 5.13
CA TYR A 148 -3.56 13.57 3.95
C TYR A 148 -2.48 13.86 2.91
N ILE A 149 -2.90 14.11 1.66
CA ILE A 149 -1.99 14.48 0.59
C ILE A 149 -2.15 15.97 0.32
N ASP A 150 -1.06 16.71 0.35
CA ASP A 150 -0.99 18.13 0.03
C ASP A 150 0.16 18.39 -0.94
N ASN A 151 -0.14 18.98 -2.06
CA ASN A 151 0.83 19.27 -3.12
C ASN A 151 1.74 18.07 -3.45
N PHE A 152 1.14 16.90 -3.69
CA PHE A 152 1.81 15.63 -4.01
C PHE A 152 2.80 15.17 -2.92
N LYS A 153 2.49 15.45 -1.68
CA LYS A 153 3.23 14.99 -0.52
C LYS A 153 2.29 14.45 0.55
N SER A 154 2.59 13.28 1.08
CA SER A 154 1.86 12.70 2.21
C SER A 154 2.25 13.39 3.52
N ILE A 155 1.27 13.90 4.25
CA ILE A 155 1.43 14.59 5.53
C ILE A 155 0.84 13.71 6.62
N HIS A 156 1.70 13.12 7.44
CA HIS A 156 1.34 12.26 8.56
C HIS A 156 0.88 13.10 9.75
N ILE A 157 -0.30 12.82 10.30
CA ILE A 157 -0.89 13.62 11.41
C ILE A 157 -1.32 12.78 12.63
N GLY A 158 -1.49 11.47 12.49
CA GLY A 158 -1.91 10.62 13.59
C GLY A 158 -1.48 9.18 13.43
N ARG A 159 -1.31 8.49 14.56
CA ARG A 159 -0.96 7.06 14.61
C ARG A 159 -1.75 6.34 15.68
N ILE A 160 -2.24 5.15 15.35
CA ILE A 160 -2.70 4.16 16.31
C ILE A 160 -1.66 3.04 16.32
N TYR A 161 -1.20 2.66 17.49
CA TYR A 161 -0.41 1.46 17.70
C TYR A 161 -1.22 0.48 18.55
N GLY A 162 -1.61 -0.64 17.94
CA GLY A 162 -2.31 -1.73 18.61
C GLY A 162 -1.34 -2.80 19.04
N GLN A 163 -1.25 -3.05 20.33
CA GLN A 163 -0.41 -4.07 20.97
C GLN A 163 -1.32 -5.16 21.49
N GLY A 164 -1.63 -6.14 20.63
CA GLY A 164 -2.53 -7.26 20.97
C GLY A 164 -1.81 -8.55 21.37
N CYS A 165 -0.46 -8.57 21.29
CA CYS A 165 0.32 -9.74 21.63
C CYS A 165 0.29 -10.03 23.12
N ASP A 166 -0.07 -11.27 23.49
CA ASP A 166 -0.12 -11.75 24.85
C ASP A 166 1.14 -12.53 25.27
N PHE A 167 2.02 -12.86 24.32
CA PHE A 167 3.26 -13.60 24.55
C PHE A 167 4.41 -12.71 25.03
N GLU A 168 4.33 -11.43 24.72
CA GLU A 168 5.34 -10.44 25.07
C GLU A 168 5.03 -9.81 26.42
N ASP A 169 5.01 -10.65 27.44
CA ASP A 169 5.32 -10.23 28.78
C ASP A 169 4.29 -9.39 29.57
N LYS A 170 4.34 -9.62 30.88
CA LYS A 170 3.64 -8.83 31.91
C LYS A 170 4.02 -7.34 31.91
N GLU A 171 5.12 -6.98 31.25
CA GLU A 171 5.60 -5.60 31.08
C GLU A 171 4.95 -4.87 29.89
N ASN A 172 4.34 -5.59 28.97
CA ASN A 172 3.62 -5.02 27.83
C ASN A 172 2.12 -5.34 27.93
N PRO A 173 1.36 -4.57 28.69
CA PRO A 173 -0.08 -4.77 28.76
C PRO A 173 -0.68 -4.58 27.37
N GLN A 174 -1.62 -5.46 26.98
CA GLN A 174 -2.36 -5.34 25.73
C GLN A 174 -3.10 -4.01 25.68
N VAL A 175 -2.56 -3.07 24.89
CA VAL A 175 -3.05 -1.70 24.82
C VAL A 175 -3.18 -1.21 23.39
N ILE A 176 -3.99 -0.18 23.21
CA ILE A 176 -4.05 0.64 22.00
C ILE A 176 -3.55 2.03 22.42
N GLU A 177 -2.50 2.48 21.79
CA GLU A 177 -1.93 3.80 22.00
C GLU A 177 -2.16 4.68 20.78
N ILE A 178 -2.60 5.91 21.01
CA ILE A 178 -2.98 6.85 19.96
C ILE A 178 -2.15 8.11 20.08
N PHE A 179 -1.49 8.48 18.99
CA PHE A 179 -0.53 9.57 18.96
C PHE A 179 -0.96 10.63 17.95
N LYS A 180 -0.85 11.90 18.33
CA LYS A 180 -0.88 13.03 17.40
C LYS A 180 0.55 13.28 16.90
N ILE A 181 0.73 13.29 15.59
CA ILE A 181 2.01 13.56 14.94
C ILE A 181 2.06 15.04 14.59
N THR A 182 3.03 15.74 15.16
CA THR A 182 3.24 17.18 14.92
C THR A 182 4.53 17.46 14.14
N ASP A 183 5.41 16.45 14.05
CA ASP A 183 6.67 16.54 13.33
C ASP A 183 6.87 15.25 12.53
N ASN A 184 6.85 15.35 11.21
CA ASN A 184 7.03 14.21 10.30
C ASN A 184 8.39 13.52 10.41
N LYS A 185 9.36 14.13 11.13
CA LYS A 185 10.69 13.55 11.37
C LYS A 185 10.74 12.67 12.61
N LYS A 186 9.72 12.75 13.47
CA LYS A 186 9.63 11.93 14.69
C LYS A 186 8.64 10.79 14.47
N GLU A 187 9.09 9.56 14.60
CA GLU A 187 8.24 8.37 14.50
C GLU A 187 7.17 8.33 15.59
N ASN A 188 7.49 8.86 16.78
CA ASN A 188 6.60 8.90 17.91
C ASN A 188 6.10 10.32 18.15
N GLY A 189 4.82 10.54 17.91
CA GLY A 189 4.15 11.79 18.21
C GLY A 189 3.84 11.93 19.71
N LYS A 190 2.98 12.89 20.03
CA LYS A 190 2.42 13.07 21.37
C LYS A 190 1.35 12.02 21.63
N LEU A 191 1.52 11.19 22.66
CA LEU A 191 0.46 10.28 23.12
C LEU A 191 -0.75 11.12 23.58
N ILE A 192 -1.92 10.86 23.01
CA ILE A 192 -3.16 11.55 23.33
C ILE A 192 -4.20 10.65 23.95
N GLU A 193 -4.13 9.34 23.73
CA GLU A 193 -5.08 8.38 24.28
C GLU A 193 -4.42 7.01 24.45
N LYS A 194 -4.79 6.30 25.53
CA LYS A 194 -4.38 4.92 25.80
C LYS A 194 -5.58 4.10 26.26
N LEU A 195 -5.86 3.00 25.55
CA LEU A 195 -7.06 2.19 25.74
C LEU A 195 -6.70 0.73 25.96
N PRO A 196 -7.48 -0.02 26.75
CA PRO A 196 -7.30 -1.46 26.90
C PRO A 196 -7.66 -2.18 25.61
N TYR A 197 -6.71 -3.00 25.09
CA TYR A 197 -6.85 -3.66 23.78
C TYR A 197 -8.10 -4.56 23.72
N LEU A 198 -8.19 -5.56 24.60
CA LEU A 198 -9.26 -6.58 24.57
C LEU A 198 -10.67 -6.01 24.77
N LYS A 199 -10.80 -4.88 25.45
CA LYS A 199 -12.11 -4.20 25.60
C LYS A 199 -12.60 -3.59 24.27
N ASN A 200 -11.69 -3.15 23.42
CA ASN A 200 -11.99 -2.48 22.16
C ASN A 200 -11.91 -3.43 20.96
N ILE A 201 -11.04 -4.44 21.05
CA ILE A 201 -10.79 -5.44 20.01
C ILE A 201 -10.80 -6.82 20.69
N PRO A 202 -11.98 -7.37 21.01
CA PRO A 202 -12.10 -8.66 21.69
C PRO A 202 -11.63 -9.84 20.82
N ASP A 203 -11.80 -9.74 19.51
CA ASP A 203 -11.38 -10.75 18.53
C ASP A 203 -10.44 -10.15 17.52
N PHE A 204 -9.47 -10.95 17.05
CA PHE A 204 -8.44 -10.53 16.08
C PHE A 204 -9.02 -9.81 14.84
N GLY A 205 -10.12 -10.30 14.29
CA GLY A 205 -10.78 -9.72 13.11
C GLY A 205 -11.41 -8.35 13.35
N ASN A 206 -11.71 -8.00 14.60
CA ASN A 206 -12.38 -6.74 14.93
C ASN A 206 -11.47 -5.51 14.80
N LYS A 207 -10.15 -5.70 14.64
CA LYS A 207 -9.21 -4.59 14.49
C LYS A 207 -9.48 -3.71 13.27
N TRP A 208 -9.92 -4.32 12.16
CA TRP A 208 -10.23 -3.59 10.93
C TRP A 208 -11.39 -2.63 11.12
N ASP A 209 -12.46 -3.12 11.75
CA ASP A 209 -13.63 -2.31 12.10
C ASP A 209 -13.29 -1.22 13.10
N TYR A 210 -12.44 -1.54 14.09
CA TYR A 210 -11.97 -0.57 15.08
C TYR A 210 -11.20 0.57 14.42
N ILE A 211 -10.23 0.27 13.56
CA ILE A 211 -9.42 1.24 12.84
C ILE A 211 -10.31 2.17 12.00
N GLU A 212 -11.19 1.60 11.18
CA GLU A 212 -12.08 2.39 10.33
C GLU A 212 -13.00 3.30 11.16
N LYS A 213 -13.65 2.75 12.19
CA LYS A 213 -14.56 3.51 13.06
C LYS A 213 -13.83 4.61 13.82
N TYR A 214 -12.65 4.28 14.37
CA TYR A 214 -11.89 5.26 15.15
C TYR A 214 -11.49 6.46 14.30
N TRP A 215 -10.88 6.24 13.14
CA TRP A 215 -10.45 7.33 12.27
C TRP A 215 -11.62 8.16 11.75
N ASN A 216 -12.69 7.52 11.28
CA ASN A 216 -13.87 8.24 10.80
C ASN A 216 -14.55 9.11 11.87
N ALA A 217 -14.48 8.71 13.14
CA ALA A 217 -15.06 9.47 14.25
C ALA A 217 -14.13 10.55 14.82
N ASN A 218 -12.80 10.38 14.70
CA ASN A 218 -11.85 11.16 15.50
C ASN A 218 -10.82 11.96 14.69
N TYR A 219 -10.80 11.91 13.36
CA TYR A 219 -9.79 12.60 12.54
C TYR A 219 -9.62 14.08 12.91
N GLY A 220 -10.69 14.76 13.32
CA GLY A 220 -10.66 16.19 13.72
C GLY A 220 -9.77 16.50 14.93
N LYS A 221 -9.44 15.51 15.77
CA LYS A 221 -8.51 15.68 16.91
C LYS A 221 -7.05 15.88 16.48
N PHE A 222 -6.74 15.55 15.22
CA PHE A 222 -5.36 15.50 14.70
C PHE A 222 -4.99 16.72 13.85
N ASN A 223 -5.95 17.60 13.56
CA ASN A 223 -5.74 18.85 12.84
C ASN A 223 -5.06 19.92 13.70
#